data_db3ee2b5fdd7fccb9fd8faf2d6634cf5
#
_entry.id   db3ee2b5fdd7fccb9fd8faf2d6634cf5
#
_cell.length_a   1.000
_cell.length_b   1.000
_cell.length_c   1.000
_cell.angle_alpha   90.00
_cell.angle_beta   90.00
_cell.angle_gamma   90.00
#
_symmetry.space_group_name_H-M   'P 1'
#
loop_
_entity.id
_entity.type
_entity.pdbx_description
1 polymer ?
#
loop_
_entity_poly.entity_id
_entity_poly.type
_entity_poly.pdbx_seq_one_letter_code
_entity_poly.pdbx_strand_id
1 'polypeptide(L)'
;MAQAAPPAAPRTLVAERGDTIHFETELNFPFFPDLGTGFSRALLPTDPLDLVLDQGGVRTIGCAFANACGRMEVVTLYHPVFTVSDAEGRFRMTNVPANQEIRVTAWHPLFQEIAGNTRVEPGQTVQLELVIQPVASAAPAPPPEPASPRDPLEGDIPE
;
A
#
# COMPACT_ATOMS: atom_id res chain seq x y z
N MET A 1 -29.83 -15.46 13.69
CA MET A 1 -29.07 -15.77 12.46
C MET A 1 -27.80 -14.91 12.52
N ALA A 2 -26.64 -15.53 12.65
CA ALA A 2 -25.38 -14.79 12.62
C ALA A 2 -25.10 -14.41 11.16
N GLN A 3 -25.06 -13.11 10.88
CA GLN A 3 -24.67 -12.57 9.59
C GLN A 3 -23.18 -12.84 9.40
N ALA A 4 -22.81 -13.59 8.37
CA ALA A 4 -21.40 -13.79 8.05
C ALA A 4 -20.79 -12.41 7.79
N ALA A 5 -19.63 -12.14 8.44
CA ALA A 5 -18.89 -10.93 8.16
C ALA A 5 -18.54 -10.91 6.66
N PRO A 6 -18.68 -9.75 5.98
CA PRO A 6 -18.26 -9.64 4.60
C PRO A 6 -16.79 -10.04 4.46
N PRO A 7 -16.37 -10.63 3.33
CA PRO A 7 -14.98 -10.97 3.11
C PRO A 7 -14.13 -9.73 3.30
N ALA A 8 -13.10 -9.84 4.12
CA ALA A 8 -12.17 -8.72 4.33
C ALA A 8 -11.59 -8.30 2.97
N ALA A 9 -11.61 -7.00 2.67
CA ALA A 9 -10.96 -6.46 1.49
C ALA A 9 -9.48 -6.88 1.46
N PRO A 10 -8.92 -7.19 0.29
CA PRO A 10 -7.52 -7.56 0.18
C PRO A 10 -6.65 -6.42 0.76
N ARG A 11 -5.63 -6.77 1.54
CA ARG A 11 -4.72 -5.76 2.10
C ARG A 11 -3.81 -5.11 1.06
N THR A 12 -3.62 -5.80 -0.07
CA THR A 12 -2.86 -5.31 -1.21
C THR A 12 -3.63 -5.61 -2.48
N LEU A 13 -3.80 -4.60 -3.30
CA LEU A 13 -4.37 -4.69 -4.65
C LEU A 13 -3.30 -4.27 -5.64
N VAL A 14 -3.10 -5.07 -6.69
CA VAL A 14 -2.21 -4.72 -7.81
C VAL A 14 -3.08 -4.43 -9.02
N ALA A 15 -2.82 -3.32 -9.68
CA ALA A 15 -3.56 -2.85 -10.84
C ALA A 15 -2.65 -2.14 -11.83
N GLU A 16 -3.13 -1.88 -13.04
CA GLU A 16 -2.40 -1.12 -14.04
C GLU A 16 -2.80 0.37 -14.02
N ARG A 17 -1.90 1.19 -14.49
CA ARG A 17 -2.21 2.60 -14.72
C ARG A 17 -3.32 2.73 -15.76
N GLY A 18 -4.35 3.49 -15.42
CA GLY A 18 -5.56 3.65 -16.21
C GLY A 18 -6.72 2.79 -15.75
N ASP A 19 -6.47 1.80 -14.89
CA ASP A 19 -7.55 1.04 -14.26
C ASP A 19 -8.39 1.92 -13.33
N THR A 20 -9.61 1.50 -13.08
CA THR A 20 -10.53 2.15 -12.16
C THR A 20 -10.87 1.22 -11.02
N ILE A 21 -10.70 1.69 -9.78
CA ILE A 21 -11.19 1.00 -8.59
C ILE A 21 -12.58 1.55 -8.27
N HIS A 22 -13.56 0.65 -8.23
CA HIS A 22 -14.92 0.97 -7.86
C HIS A 22 -15.12 0.68 -6.36
N PHE A 23 -15.56 1.69 -5.61
CA PHE A 23 -15.84 1.58 -4.18
C PHE A 23 -17.33 1.63 -3.94
N GLU A 24 -17.84 0.61 -3.26
CA GLU A 24 -19.22 0.51 -2.80
C GLU A 24 -19.27 0.34 -1.29
N THR A 25 -20.37 0.69 -0.67
CA THR A 25 -20.63 0.46 0.75
C THR A 25 -22.06 -0.04 0.95
N GLU A 26 -22.22 -1.01 1.83
CA GLU A 26 -23.53 -1.47 2.32
C GLU A 26 -23.96 -0.78 3.62
N LEU A 27 -23.12 0.14 4.12
CA LEU A 27 -23.37 0.87 5.36
C LEU A 27 -24.51 1.87 5.16
N ASN A 28 -25.47 1.91 6.08
CA ASN A 28 -26.60 2.85 6.04
C ASN A 28 -26.24 4.28 6.47
N PHE A 29 -24.96 4.60 6.60
CA PHE A 29 -24.45 5.92 6.96
C PHE A 29 -23.27 6.27 6.05
N PRO A 30 -22.96 7.58 5.88
CA PRO A 30 -21.85 8.02 5.06
C PRO A 30 -20.53 7.47 5.54
N PHE A 31 -19.75 6.94 4.62
CA PHE A 31 -18.39 6.50 4.85
C PHE A 31 -17.42 7.42 4.11
N PHE A 32 -16.31 7.79 4.74
CA PHE A 32 -15.32 8.70 4.16
C PHE A 32 -14.00 7.97 3.95
N PRO A 33 -13.76 7.40 2.76
CA PRO A 33 -12.49 6.78 2.45
C PRO A 33 -11.39 7.85 2.34
N ASP A 34 -10.21 7.56 2.88
CA ASP A 34 -8.99 8.27 2.54
C ASP A 34 -8.35 7.57 1.35
N LEU A 35 -8.37 8.22 0.20
CA LEU A 35 -7.86 7.68 -1.06
C LEU A 35 -6.38 8.04 -1.31
N GLY A 36 -5.70 8.58 -0.30
CA GLY A 36 -4.32 9.03 -0.43
C GLY A 36 -4.15 10.28 -1.31
N THR A 37 -5.25 10.97 -1.63
CA THR A 37 -5.25 12.20 -2.46
C THR A 37 -5.49 13.47 -1.65
N GLY A 38 -5.62 13.35 -0.33
CA GLY A 38 -5.87 14.45 0.58
C GLY A 38 -7.32 14.95 0.61
N PHE A 39 -8.17 14.51 -0.31
CA PHE A 39 -9.60 14.83 -0.32
C PHE A 39 -10.40 13.58 -0.63
N SER A 40 -11.38 13.28 0.22
CA SER A 40 -12.37 12.24 -0.04
C SER A 40 -13.77 12.80 0.12
N ARG A 41 -14.66 12.41 -0.79
CA ARG A 41 -16.09 12.63 -0.62
C ARG A 41 -16.73 11.47 0.15
N ALA A 42 -17.92 11.70 0.67
CA ALA A 42 -18.68 10.63 1.29
C ALA A 42 -19.02 9.54 0.25
N LEU A 43 -18.84 8.30 0.65
CA LEU A 43 -19.33 7.12 -0.06
C LEU A 43 -20.66 6.73 0.55
N LEU A 44 -21.67 6.62 -0.29
CA LEU A 44 -23.05 6.24 0.08
C LEU A 44 -23.47 5.00 -0.68
N PRO A 45 -24.42 4.20 -0.19
CA PRO A 45 -24.94 3.04 -0.92
C PRO A 45 -25.53 3.40 -2.29
N THR A 46 -26.04 4.63 -2.44
CA THR A 46 -26.63 5.14 -3.67
C THR A 46 -25.68 5.99 -4.51
N ASP A 47 -24.47 6.25 -4.03
CA ASP A 47 -23.48 7.11 -4.68
C ASP A 47 -22.09 6.49 -4.53
N PRO A 48 -21.77 5.44 -5.32
CA PRO A 48 -20.46 4.80 -5.32
C PRO A 48 -19.36 5.76 -5.79
N LEU A 49 -18.13 5.40 -5.57
CA LEU A 49 -16.97 6.20 -5.89
C LEU A 49 -16.00 5.45 -6.79
N ASP A 50 -15.64 6.07 -7.90
CA ASP A 50 -14.62 5.57 -8.82
C ASP A 50 -13.30 6.30 -8.59
N LEU A 51 -12.23 5.54 -8.46
CA LEU A 51 -10.86 6.04 -8.40
C LEU A 51 -10.10 5.56 -9.62
N VAL A 52 -9.79 6.49 -10.52
CA VAL A 52 -8.91 6.21 -11.66
C VAL A 52 -7.45 6.24 -11.20
N LEU A 53 -6.70 5.19 -11.53
CA LEU A 53 -5.28 5.05 -11.22
C LEU A 53 -4.42 5.75 -12.29
N ASP A 54 -4.31 7.05 -12.21
CA ASP A 54 -3.62 7.90 -13.20
C ASP A 54 -2.10 7.93 -13.04
N GLN A 55 -1.59 7.52 -11.88
CA GLN A 55 -0.16 7.52 -11.56
C GLN A 55 0.27 6.15 -11.04
N GLY A 56 1.45 5.70 -11.50
CA GLY A 56 2.10 4.50 -10.96
C GLY A 56 2.68 4.73 -9.57
N GLY A 57 2.88 3.64 -8.84
CA GLY A 57 3.44 3.65 -7.49
C GLY A 57 2.54 3.01 -6.46
N VAL A 58 2.84 3.21 -5.19
CA VAL A 58 2.08 2.67 -4.07
C VAL A 58 1.22 3.75 -3.45
N ARG A 59 -0.05 3.47 -3.29
CA ARG A 59 -1.03 4.34 -2.64
C ARG A 59 -1.68 3.60 -1.48
N THR A 60 -1.73 4.22 -0.32
CA THR A 60 -2.48 3.69 0.82
C THR A 60 -3.91 4.23 0.80
N ILE A 61 -4.86 3.34 0.94
CA ILE A 61 -6.28 3.67 1.09
C ILE A 61 -6.72 3.27 2.50
N GLY A 62 -7.44 4.15 3.18
CA GLY A 62 -7.87 3.95 4.55
C GLY A 62 -9.18 4.67 4.86
N CYS A 63 -9.40 5.01 6.15
CA CYS A 63 -10.53 5.84 6.58
C CYS A 63 -10.03 7.23 6.96
N ALA A 64 -10.76 8.27 6.54
CA ALA A 64 -10.43 9.65 6.86
C ALA A 64 -10.65 10.00 8.35
N PHE A 65 -11.68 9.42 9.00
CA PHE A 65 -12.12 9.84 10.33
C PHE A 65 -12.06 8.75 11.41
N ALA A 66 -11.79 7.50 11.06
CA ALA A 66 -11.72 6.42 12.03
C ALA A 66 -10.77 5.31 11.54
N ASN A 67 -9.99 4.74 12.44
CA ASN A 67 -9.11 3.61 12.12
C ASN A 67 -9.87 2.27 12.02
N ALA A 68 -11.19 2.29 11.99
CA ALA A 68 -12.02 1.09 12.05
C ALA A 68 -12.11 0.31 10.73
N CYS A 69 -11.78 0.92 9.60
CA CYS A 69 -11.93 0.27 8.29
C CYS A 69 -10.67 -0.48 7.81
N GLY A 70 -9.58 -0.40 8.55
CA GLY A 70 -8.32 -0.97 8.11
C GLY A 70 -7.61 -0.12 7.04
N ARG A 71 -6.55 -0.67 6.49
CA ARG A 71 -5.74 -0.05 5.44
C ARG A 71 -5.53 -1.05 4.32
N MET A 72 -5.53 -0.55 3.10
CA MET A 72 -5.23 -1.28 1.88
C MET A 72 -4.13 -0.56 1.11
N GLU A 73 -3.15 -1.31 0.60
CA GLU A 73 -2.15 -0.78 -0.32
C GLU A 73 -2.59 -1.07 -1.76
N VAL A 74 -2.59 -0.04 -2.59
CA VAL A 74 -2.81 -0.17 -4.04
C VAL A 74 -1.49 0.06 -4.74
N VAL A 75 -1.01 -0.97 -5.43
CA VAL A 75 0.21 -0.92 -6.24
C VAL A 75 -0.20 -0.73 -7.69
N THR A 76 0.06 0.44 -8.24
CA THR A 76 -0.25 0.76 -9.64
C THR A 76 0.99 0.61 -10.50
N LEU A 77 0.94 -0.30 -11.46
CA LEU A 77 2.03 -0.61 -12.38
C LEU A 77 1.85 0.10 -13.73
N TYR A 78 2.95 0.29 -14.44
CA TYR A 78 2.95 0.83 -15.81
C TYR A 78 2.90 -0.25 -16.89
N HIS A 79 2.87 -1.54 -16.49
CA HIS A 79 2.90 -2.68 -17.40
C HIS A 79 2.15 -3.88 -16.80
N PRO A 80 1.58 -4.75 -17.66
CA PRO A 80 0.74 -5.88 -17.22
C PRO A 80 1.53 -7.10 -16.72
N VAL A 81 2.86 -7.07 -16.77
CA VAL A 81 3.68 -8.25 -16.42
C VAL A 81 3.95 -8.26 -14.92
N PHE A 82 3.06 -8.85 -14.16
CA PHE A 82 3.23 -9.05 -12.72
C PHE A 82 2.60 -10.36 -12.25
N THR A 83 2.92 -10.75 -11.06
CA THR A 83 2.30 -11.86 -10.34
C THR A 83 2.38 -11.63 -8.83
N VAL A 84 1.57 -12.35 -8.08
CA VAL A 84 1.62 -12.34 -6.61
C VAL A 84 2.15 -13.70 -6.16
N SER A 85 3.07 -13.71 -5.22
CA SER A 85 3.59 -14.96 -4.64
C SER A 85 2.54 -15.67 -3.80
N ASP A 86 2.64 -17.00 -3.72
CA ASP A 86 1.85 -17.80 -2.79
C ASP A 86 2.36 -17.67 -1.33
N ALA A 87 1.73 -18.41 -0.40
CA ALA A 87 2.07 -18.37 1.01
C ALA A 87 3.49 -18.88 1.31
N GLU A 88 4.05 -19.69 0.43
CA GLU A 88 5.41 -20.21 0.51
C GLU A 88 6.44 -19.32 -0.20
N GLY A 89 6.01 -18.17 -0.73
CA GLY A 89 6.85 -17.22 -1.44
C GLY A 89 7.16 -17.61 -2.89
N ARG A 90 6.50 -18.64 -3.44
CA ARG A 90 6.72 -19.08 -4.82
C ARG A 90 5.91 -18.22 -5.77
N PHE A 91 6.47 -17.91 -6.92
CA PHE A 91 5.79 -17.15 -7.96
C PHE A 91 6.05 -17.75 -9.35
N ARG A 92 5.16 -17.44 -10.27
CA ARG A 92 5.32 -17.77 -11.69
C ARG A 92 4.84 -16.59 -12.52
N MET A 93 5.71 -16.12 -13.40
CA MET A 93 5.39 -15.10 -14.39
C MET A 93 5.30 -15.73 -15.77
N THR A 94 4.27 -15.38 -16.52
CA THR A 94 4.08 -15.80 -17.92
C THR A 94 4.07 -14.57 -18.82
N ASN A 95 4.21 -14.77 -20.12
CA ASN A 95 4.22 -13.71 -21.11
C ASN A 95 5.31 -12.64 -20.89
N VAL A 96 6.43 -13.06 -20.28
CA VAL A 96 7.59 -12.17 -20.15
C VAL A 96 8.29 -12.02 -21.52
N PRO A 97 8.83 -10.83 -21.83
CA PRO A 97 9.62 -10.62 -23.03
C PRO A 97 10.81 -11.59 -23.11
N ALA A 98 11.00 -12.22 -24.27
CA ALA A 98 12.10 -13.15 -24.50
C ALA A 98 13.28 -12.47 -25.23
N ASN A 99 14.44 -13.12 -25.21
CA ASN A 99 15.68 -12.71 -25.90
C ASN A 99 16.28 -11.37 -25.43
N GLN A 100 15.82 -10.85 -24.31
CA GLN A 100 16.37 -9.63 -23.71
C GLN A 100 16.57 -9.83 -22.21
N GLU A 101 17.42 -8.99 -21.62
CA GLU A 101 17.54 -8.93 -20.17
C GLU A 101 16.30 -8.30 -19.58
N ILE A 102 15.73 -8.96 -18.59
CA ILE A 102 14.57 -8.46 -17.81
C ILE A 102 14.97 -8.28 -16.36
N ARG A 103 14.51 -7.21 -15.77
CA ARG A 103 14.62 -6.96 -14.34
C ARG A 103 13.32 -7.35 -13.65
N VAL A 104 13.41 -8.28 -12.73
CA VAL A 104 12.29 -8.72 -11.90
C VAL A 104 12.43 -8.07 -10.53
N THR A 105 11.43 -7.31 -10.11
CA THR A 105 11.40 -6.64 -8.81
C THR A 105 10.39 -7.31 -7.90
N ALA A 106 10.79 -7.67 -6.68
CA ALA A 106 9.87 -8.09 -5.63
C ALA A 106 9.62 -6.93 -4.68
N TRP A 107 8.35 -6.68 -4.40
CA TRP A 107 7.91 -5.61 -3.53
C TRP A 107 6.90 -6.12 -2.48
N HIS A 108 7.00 -5.60 -1.27
CA HIS A 108 6.04 -5.83 -0.19
C HIS A 108 6.15 -4.68 0.83
N PRO A 109 5.03 -4.19 1.43
CA PRO A 109 5.06 -3.02 2.31
C PRO A 109 5.93 -3.17 3.57
N LEU A 110 6.24 -4.40 3.99
CA LEU A 110 7.04 -4.69 5.20
C LEU A 110 8.46 -5.14 4.90
N PHE A 111 8.85 -5.21 3.63
CA PHE A 111 10.17 -5.69 3.22
C PHE A 111 10.86 -4.68 2.31
N GLN A 112 12.18 -4.75 2.30
CA GLN A 112 12.97 -3.96 1.36
C GLN A 112 12.70 -4.46 -0.06
N GLU A 113 12.51 -3.53 -0.98
CA GLU A 113 12.43 -3.87 -2.40
C GLU A 113 13.73 -4.51 -2.85
N ILE A 114 13.64 -5.61 -3.56
CA ILE A 114 14.78 -6.30 -4.16
C ILE A 114 14.51 -6.57 -5.63
N ALA A 115 15.56 -6.53 -6.45
CA ALA A 115 15.48 -6.87 -7.85
C ALA A 115 16.57 -7.86 -8.25
N GLY A 116 16.25 -8.70 -9.20
CA GLY A 116 17.18 -9.59 -9.89
C GLY A 116 17.03 -9.46 -11.39
N ASN A 117 18.12 -9.65 -12.13
CA ASN A 117 18.13 -9.66 -13.57
C ASN A 117 18.16 -11.09 -14.07
N THR A 118 17.44 -11.36 -15.15
CA THR A 118 17.47 -12.64 -15.84
C THR A 118 17.21 -12.45 -17.33
N ARG A 119 17.49 -13.49 -18.11
CA ARG A 119 17.17 -13.56 -19.54
C ARG A 119 16.42 -14.84 -19.81
N VAL A 120 15.32 -14.75 -20.55
CA VAL A 120 14.48 -15.89 -20.91
C VAL A 120 14.50 -16.07 -22.41
N GLU A 121 14.84 -17.27 -22.88
CA GLU A 121 14.74 -17.62 -24.29
C GLU A 121 13.31 -18.09 -24.62
N PRO A 122 12.86 -17.98 -25.88
CA PRO A 122 11.51 -18.38 -26.26
C PRO A 122 11.21 -19.84 -25.90
N GLY A 123 10.09 -20.06 -25.20
CA GLY A 123 9.65 -21.38 -24.75
C GLY A 123 10.43 -21.95 -23.57
N GLN A 124 11.39 -21.23 -23.00
CA GLN A 124 12.16 -21.65 -21.84
C GLN A 124 11.54 -21.14 -20.54
N THR A 125 11.82 -21.85 -19.46
CA THR A 125 11.53 -21.41 -18.10
C THR A 125 12.85 -21.25 -17.36
N VAL A 126 13.04 -20.09 -16.73
CA VAL A 126 14.22 -19.78 -15.92
C VAL A 126 13.79 -19.69 -14.46
N GLN A 127 14.60 -20.22 -13.56
CA GLN A 127 14.42 -20.06 -12.12
C GLN A 127 15.17 -18.82 -11.65
N LEU A 128 14.50 -18.00 -10.83
CA LEU A 128 15.05 -16.81 -10.21
C LEU A 128 14.70 -16.84 -8.73
N GLU A 129 15.71 -16.67 -7.88
CA GLU A 129 15.54 -16.54 -6.43
C GLU A 129 15.76 -15.08 -6.03
N LEU A 130 14.82 -14.54 -5.26
CA LEU A 130 14.89 -13.18 -4.70
C LEU A 130 14.78 -13.28 -3.18
N VAL A 131 15.86 -12.96 -2.47
CA VAL A 131 15.88 -13.01 -1.00
C VAL A 131 15.45 -11.67 -0.43
N ILE A 132 14.20 -11.56 0.00
CA ILE A 132 13.64 -10.34 0.60
C ILE A 132 14.08 -10.22 2.08
N GLN A 133 14.32 -8.98 2.52
CA GLN A 133 14.68 -8.67 3.90
C GLN A 133 13.64 -7.75 4.52
N PRO A 134 13.26 -7.94 5.79
CA PRO A 134 12.38 -7.01 6.48
C PRO A 134 12.95 -5.59 6.45
N VAL A 135 12.08 -4.59 6.29
CA VAL A 135 12.45 -3.20 6.56
C VAL A 135 12.83 -3.12 8.03
N ALA A 136 14.04 -2.67 8.34
CA ALA A 136 14.45 -2.46 9.72
C ALA A 136 13.42 -1.53 10.38
N SER A 137 12.75 -2.04 11.43
CA SER A 137 11.86 -1.20 12.22
C SER A 137 12.70 -0.04 12.74
N ALA A 138 12.31 1.19 12.40
CA ALA A 138 12.94 2.36 12.97
C ALA A 138 12.94 2.18 14.50
N ALA A 139 14.13 2.23 15.12
CA ALA A 139 14.22 2.20 16.57
C ALA A 139 13.24 3.24 17.13
N PRO A 140 12.46 2.93 18.17
CA PRO A 140 11.59 3.91 18.77
C PRO A 140 12.41 5.16 19.08
N ALA A 141 11.88 6.30 18.69
CA ALA A 141 12.53 7.58 18.99
C ALA A 141 12.88 7.61 20.49
N PRO A 142 14.08 8.05 20.89
CA PRO A 142 14.40 8.18 22.30
C PRO A 142 13.30 9.04 22.95
N PRO A 143 12.88 8.69 24.18
CA PRO A 143 11.88 9.49 24.88
C PRO A 143 12.34 10.95 24.87
N PRO A 144 11.41 11.90 24.70
CA PRO A 144 11.75 13.31 24.74
C PRO A 144 12.51 13.59 26.05
N GLU A 145 13.66 14.24 25.94
CA GLU A 145 14.39 14.67 27.13
C GLU A 145 13.43 15.43 28.06
N PRO A 146 13.46 15.13 29.36
CA PRO A 146 12.62 15.88 30.29
C PRO A 146 12.95 17.37 30.12
N ALA A 147 11.91 18.15 29.85
CA ALA A 147 12.06 19.59 29.71
C ALA A 147 12.83 20.11 30.92
N SER A 148 13.97 20.75 30.68
CA SER A 148 14.72 21.42 31.74
C SER A 148 13.75 22.29 32.56
N PRO A 149 13.82 22.29 33.91
CA PRO A 149 13.00 23.18 34.70
C PRO A 149 13.14 24.60 34.14
N ARG A 150 12.05 25.18 33.69
CA ARG A 150 12.06 26.59 33.31
C ARG A 150 12.39 27.37 34.60
N ASP A 151 13.47 28.14 34.56
CA ASP A 151 13.73 29.11 35.58
C ASP A 151 12.47 29.96 35.78
N PRO A 152 12.03 30.18 37.03
CA PRO A 152 10.92 31.06 37.27
C PRO A 152 11.24 32.41 36.64
N LEU A 153 10.35 32.89 35.82
CA LEU A 153 10.44 34.18 35.16
C LEU A 153 10.69 35.24 36.25
N GLU A 154 11.86 35.82 36.24
CA GLU A 154 12.17 37.03 36.94
C GLU A 154 11.28 38.13 36.32
N GLY A 155 10.14 38.38 36.95
CA GLY A 155 9.22 39.43 36.55
C GLY A 155 9.82 40.77 36.96
N ASP A 156 10.33 41.52 36.00
CA ASP A 156 10.55 42.95 36.17
C ASP A 156 9.18 43.60 36.45
N ILE A 157 8.97 44.06 37.68
CA ILE A 157 7.88 44.94 38.05
C ILE A 157 8.36 46.36 37.75
N PRO A 158 7.75 47.08 36.78
CA PRO A 158 8.05 48.52 36.63
C PRO A 158 7.43 49.28 37.77
N GLU A 159 8.22 50.21 38.38
CA GLU A 159 7.77 51.23 39.31
C GLU A 159 6.81 52.22 38.64
#